data_c684bf37a0993f6b332f6e27e6fb7d36
#
_entry.id   c684bf37a0993f6b332f6e27e6fb7d36
#
_cell.length_a   1.000
_cell.length_b   1.000
_cell.length_c   1.000
_cell.angle_alpha   90.00
_cell.angle_beta   90.00
_cell.angle_gamma   90.00
#
_symmetry.space_group_name_H-M   'P 1'
#
loop_
_entity.id
_entity.type
_entity.pdbx_description
1 polymer ?
#
loop_
_entity_poly.entity_id
_entity_poly.type
_entity_poly.pdbx_seq_one_letter_code
_entity_poly.pdbx_strand_id
1 'polypeptide(L)'
;MNRALKRLDYSHVILASGFLVLFFASGARFAFGLVLKPMSEDLDISRSVLSSAFTVFMVVSALAMPVVGRLIDRYSIRLTMGGGAVLSALAIALMGRVQSQWELFAVYGVLLGLGTAAVSVAPVSVLMSRWFPTRRGLAASAAISGNGIGQLVIITLMASFLATLGWRTSYLILGAAYAAVVVPIAVAVVRSRPPAAPQAQTPSSAEPSSAMGDVLRSRSFWLLAALFAACGAQDFFMATHIVAFAQDQGVSDLLAGNILAFMGLFGLAGVLLAGFLADAHGASKPTLLCFVLRIGIFAYIPLFQDTPSIVAVALIYGFTFTMTAPLTVVFAGNIFGTERLGTVSGLINMVHQVAGGLGAVLGAAVFDWRDSYDIAFVLMLGLAIVGAAATALLSERRLAGDSKLK
;
A
#
# COMPACT_ATOMS: atom_id res chain seq x y z
N MET A 1 6.22 26.22 27.11
CA MET A 1 6.42 24.81 27.45
C MET A 1 5.13 23.99 27.31
N ASN A 2 4.01 24.34 27.93
CA ASN A 2 2.75 23.56 27.83
C ASN A 2 2.12 23.37 26.43
N ARG A 3 2.28 24.31 25.49
CA ARG A 3 1.75 24.18 24.13
C ARG A 3 2.58 23.24 23.23
N ALA A 4 3.89 23.17 23.44
CA ALA A 4 4.78 22.26 22.71
C ALA A 4 4.57 20.81 23.14
N LEU A 5 4.43 20.56 24.45
CA LEU A 5 4.11 19.23 25.00
C LEU A 5 2.76 18.72 24.51
N LYS A 6 1.70 19.57 24.52
CA LYS A 6 0.39 19.20 23.96
C LYS A 6 0.42 18.94 22.44
N ARG A 7 1.39 19.51 21.71
CA ARG A 7 1.58 19.22 20.27
C ARG A 7 2.26 17.89 20.02
N LEU A 8 3.27 17.55 20.82
CA LEU A 8 3.93 16.25 20.78
C LEU A 8 2.91 15.12 21.06
N ASP A 9 2.05 15.29 22.05
CA ASP A 9 1.01 14.34 22.38
C ASP A 9 0.03 14.12 21.23
N TYR A 10 -0.43 15.19 20.58
CA TYR A 10 -1.40 15.05 19.50
C TYR A 10 -0.80 14.47 18.20
N SER A 11 0.47 14.70 17.93
CA SER A 11 1.16 14.07 16.79
C SER A 11 1.23 12.55 16.95
N HIS A 12 1.45 12.05 18.16
CA HIS A 12 1.40 10.62 18.44
C HIS A 12 -0.01 10.04 18.27
N VAL A 13 -1.05 10.82 18.63
CA VAL A 13 -2.44 10.42 18.40
C VAL A 13 -2.73 10.31 16.89
N ILE A 14 -2.22 11.23 16.07
CA ILE A 14 -2.35 11.17 14.60
C ILE A 14 -1.58 9.96 14.04
N LEU A 15 -0.40 9.67 14.55
CA LEU A 15 0.36 8.48 14.15
C LEU A 15 -0.40 7.19 14.46
N ALA A 16 -0.89 7.05 15.70
CA ALA A 16 -1.72 5.91 16.11
C ALA A 16 -3.01 5.81 15.28
N SER A 17 -3.61 6.96 14.93
CA SER A 17 -4.78 7.02 14.05
C SER A 17 -4.47 6.47 12.66
N GLY A 18 -3.35 6.88 12.06
CA GLY A 18 -2.90 6.37 10.75
C GLY A 18 -2.65 4.86 10.78
N PHE A 19 -1.98 4.38 11.83
CA PHE A 19 -1.75 2.96 12.05
C PHE A 19 -3.06 2.17 12.15
N LEU A 20 -4.02 2.61 12.98
CA LEU A 20 -5.30 1.92 13.17
C LEU A 20 -6.17 1.95 11.91
N VAL A 21 -6.17 3.05 11.15
CA VAL A 21 -6.87 3.13 9.88
C VAL A 21 -6.34 2.07 8.91
N LEU A 22 -5.02 1.96 8.77
CA LEU A 22 -4.40 0.98 7.87
C LEU A 22 -4.52 -0.46 8.39
N PHE A 23 -4.47 -0.66 9.70
CA PHE A 23 -4.72 -1.93 10.36
C PHE A 23 -6.09 -2.52 9.95
N PHE A 24 -7.15 -1.75 10.09
CA PHE A 24 -8.49 -2.19 9.72
C PHE A 24 -8.72 -2.26 8.22
N ALA A 25 -8.18 -1.31 7.44
CA ALA A 25 -8.33 -1.28 5.99
C ALA A 25 -7.68 -2.51 5.32
N SER A 26 -6.50 -2.89 5.78
CA SER A 26 -5.79 -4.07 5.30
C SER A 26 -6.54 -5.36 5.67
N GLY A 27 -6.95 -5.49 6.92
CA GLY A 27 -7.73 -6.64 7.36
C GLY A 27 -9.02 -6.84 6.56
N ALA A 28 -9.79 -5.77 6.36
CA ALA A 28 -11.02 -5.81 5.57
C ALA A 28 -10.79 -6.21 4.09
N ARG A 29 -9.70 -5.72 3.50
CA ARG A 29 -9.31 -6.06 2.12
C ARG A 29 -9.01 -7.55 1.97
N PHE A 30 -8.19 -8.10 2.85
CA PHE A 30 -7.71 -9.49 2.76
C PHE A 30 -8.70 -10.51 3.33
N ALA A 31 -9.69 -10.08 4.12
CA ALA A 31 -10.77 -10.95 4.61
C ALA A 31 -11.55 -11.64 3.49
N PHE A 32 -11.62 -11.03 2.30
CA PHE A 32 -12.31 -11.60 1.14
C PHE A 32 -11.75 -12.95 0.71
N GLY A 33 -10.42 -13.09 0.70
CA GLY A 33 -9.77 -14.36 0.36
C GLY A 33 -10.13 -15.49 1.30
N LEU A 34 -10.29 -15.20 2.60
CA LEU A 34 -10.66 -16.18 3.62
C LEU A 34 -12.08 -16.75 3.42
N VAL A 35 -13.02 -15.89 3.01
CA VAL A 35 -14.44 -16.28 2.87
C VAL A 35 -14.80 -16.73 1.45
N LEU A 36 -13.86 -16.76 0.52
CA LEU A 36 -14.11 -17.05 -0.89
C LEU A 36 -14.80 -18.41 -1.07
N LYS A 37 -14.32 -19.46 -0.39
CA LYS A 37 -14.91 -20.80 -0.48
C LYS A 37 -16.33 -20.86 0.11
N PRO A 38 -16.55 -20.50 1.39
CA PRO A 38 -17.89 -20.56 1.98
C PRO A 38 -18.88 -19.61 1.28
N MET A 39 -18.44 -18.48 0.73
CA MET A 39 -19.28 -17.59 -0.06
C MET A 39 -19.67 -18.20 -1.42
N SER A 40 -18.74 -18.90 -2.09
CA SER A 40 -19.01 -19.63 -3.33
C SER A 40 -20.08 -20.70 -3.15
N GLU A 41 -20.00 -21.45 -2.05
CA GLU A 41 -20.95 -22.52 -1.72
C GLU A 41 -22.33 -21.97 -1.31
N ASP A 42 -22.37 -20.91 -0.52
CA ASP A 42 -23.61 -20.32 0.00
C ASP A 42 -24.42 -19.53 -1.05
N LEU A 43 -23.73 -18.86 -1.98
CA LEU A 43 -24.36 -18.06 -3.04
C LEU A 43 -24.55 -18.83 -4.36
N ASP A 44 -24.04 -20.05 -4.46
CA ASP A 44 -23.97 -20.84 -5.71
C ASP A 44 -23.31 -20.05 -6.86
N ILE A 45 -22.20 -19.36 -6.53
CA ILE A 45 -21.42 -18.52 -7.45
C ILE A 45 -20.04 -19.12 -7.64
N SER A 46 -19.58 -19.21 -8.90
CA SER A 46 -18.25 -19.75 -9.19
C SER A 46 -17.12 -18.89 -8.57
N ARG A 47 -16.01 -19.54 -8.21
CA ARG A 47 -14.82 -18.82 -7.68
C ARG A 47 -14.25 -17.82 -8.68
N SER A 48 -14.42 -18.03 -9.99
CA SER A 48 -14.00 -17.09 -11.02
C SER A 48 -14.81 -15.80 -10.97
N VAL A 49 -16.11 -15.85 -10.70
CA VAL A 49 -16.96 -14.67 -10.50
C VAL A 49 -16.54 -13.91 -9.23
N LEU A 50 -16.27 -14.63 -8.13
CA LEU A 50 -15.77 -14.01 -6.90
C LEU A 50 -14.41 -13.31 -7.12
N SER A 51 -13.49 -13.96 -7.83
CA SER A 51 -12.18 -13.36 -8.20
C SER A 51 -12.36 -12.15 -9.10
N SER A 52 -13.36 -12.14 -9.98
CA SER A 52 -13.70 -10.96 -10.81
C SER A 52 -14.20 -9.80 -9.96
N ALA A 53 -14.94 -10.04 -8.87
CA ALA A 53 -15.34 -8.98 -7.94
C ALA A 53 -14.09 -8.35 -7.24
N PHE A 54 -13.10 -9.16 -6.89
CA PHE A 54 -11.81 -8.65 -6.38
C PHE A 54 -11.08 -7.80 -7.44
N THR A 55 -11.10 -8.24 -8.70
CA THR A 55 -10.51 -7.46 -9.80
C THR A 55 -11.21 -6.10 -9.97
N VAL A 56 -12.54 -6.06 -9.92
CA VAL A 56 -13.30 -4.80 -9.95
C VAL A 56 -12.91 -3.90 -8.78
N PHE A 57 -12.80 -4.45 -7.56
CA PHE A 57 -12.30 -3.72 -6.39
C PHE A 57 -10.93 -3.09 -6.65
N MET A 58 -9.98 -3.85 -7.19
CA MET A 58 -8.63 -3.36 -7.49
C MET A 58 -8.65 -2.24 -8.50
N VAL A 59 -9.40 -2.39 -9.59
CA VAL A 59 -9.51 -1.38 -10.66
C VAL A 59 -10.18 -0.10 -10.16
N VAL A 60 -11.31 -0.23 -9.47
CA VAL A 60 -12.03 0.91 -8.90
C VAL A 60 -11.17 1.66 -7.88
N SER A 61 -10.50 0.92 -6.98
CA SER A 61 -9.60 1.51 -5.99
C SER A 61 -8.44 2.26 -6.67
N ALA A 62 -7.82 1.67 -7.70
CA ALA A 62 -6.72 2.29 -8.44
C ALA A 62 -7.17 3.59 -9.12
N LEU A 63 -8.30 3.56 -9.83
CA LEU A 63 -8.84 4.73 -10.53
C LEU A 63 -9.32 5.84 -9.57
N ALA A 64 -9.77 5.48 -8.38
CA ALA A 64 -10.17 6.42 -7.34
C ALA A 64 -8.98 7.17 -6.71
N MET A 65 -7.78 6.59 -6.69
CA MET A 65 -6.61 7.19 -6.00
C MET A 65 -6.25 8.61 -6.46
N PRO A 66 -6.18 8.95 -7.76
CA PRO A 66 -5.93 10.32 -8.19
C PRO A 66 -7.04 11.30 -7.79
N VAL A 67 -8.30 10.84 -7.79
CA VAL A 67 -9.45 11.63 -7.36
C VAL A 67 -9.36 11.91 -5.86
N VAL A 68 -9.10 10.89 -5.06
CA VAL A 68 -8.87 11.01 -3.61
C VAL A 68 -7.70 11.95 -3.32
N GLY A 69 -6.60 11.82 -4.05
CA GLY A 69 -5.46 12.72 -3.93
C GLY A 69 -5.83 14.18 -4.18
N ARG A 70 -6.61 14.44 -5.24
CA ARG A 70 -7.11 15.79 -5.55
C ARG A 70 -8.07 16.33 -4.47
N LEU A 71 -8.93 15.48 -3.93
CA LEU A 71 -9.83 15.87 -2.83
C LEU A 71 -9.03 16.26 -1.58
N ILE A 72 -7.96 15.53 -1.26
CA ILE A 72 -7.05 15.82 -0.14
C ILE A 72 -6.33 17.16 -0.32
N ASP A 73 -5.89 17.46 -1.52
CA ASP A 73 -5.17 18.70 -1.82
C ASP A 73 -6.11 19.91 -1.85
N ARG A 74 -7.30 19.75 -2.45
CA ARG A 74 -8.25 20.85 -2.66
C ARG A 74 -9.12 21.15 -1.43
N TYR A 75 -9.52 20.11 -0.68
CA TYR A 75 -10.49 20.26 0.42
C TYR A 75 -9.82 19.91 1.77
N SER A 76 -10.11 18.75 2.29
CA SER A 76 -9.66 18.33 3.61
C SER A 76 -9.40 16.84 3.67
N ILE A 77 -8.20 16.48 4.15
CA ILE A 77 -7.86 15.08 4.38
C ILE A 77 -8.83 14.41 5.37
N ARG A 78 -9.31 15.17 6.36
CA ARG A 78 -10.30 14.70 7.33
C ARG A 78 -11.63 14.33 6.66
N LEU A 79 -12.14 15.20 5.79
CA LEU A 79 -13.40 14.94 5.07
C LEU A 79 -13.25 13.76 4.10
N THR A 80 -12.13 13.70 3.37
CA THR A 80 -11.86 12.64 2.41
C THR A 80 -11.71 11.30 3.11
N MET A 81 -10.88 11.21 4.16
CA MET A 81 -10.70 9.97 4.93
C MET A 81 -11.97 9.61 5.72
N GLY A 82 -12.67 10.59 6.27
CA GLY A 82 -13.93 10.37 7.00
C GLY A 82 -15.01 9.80 6.10
N GLY A 83 -15.22 10.40 4.92
CA GLY A 83 -16.16 9.88 3.92
C GLY A 83 -15.79 8.48 3.45
N GLY A 84 -14.50 8.24 3.17
CA GLY A 84 -14.00 6.91 2.81
C GLY A 84 -14.17 5.87 3.92
N ALA A 85 -13.94 6.27 5.18
CA ALA A 85 -14.14 5.38 6.33
C ALA A 85 -15.62 4.98 6.50
N VAL A 86 -16.54 5.93 6.38
CA VAL A 86 -17.98 5.65 6.43
C VAL A 86 -18.39 4.73 5.28
N LEU A 87 -17.92 5.02 4.06
CA LEU A 87 -18.21 4.22 2.88
C LEU A 87 -17.69 2.79 3.03
N SER A 88 -16.45 2.64 3.53
CA SER A 88 -15.85 1.32 3.79
C SER A 88 -16.61 0.56 4.89
N ALA A 89 -16.96 1.21 5.99
CA ALA A 89 -17.72 0.59 7.07
C ALA A 89 -19.08 0.06 6.58
N LEU A 90 -19.78 0.89 5.79
CA LEU A 90 -21.05 0.52 5.17
C LEU A 90 -20.88 -0.66 4.22
N ALA A 91 -19.88 -0.61 3.33
CA ALA A 91 -19.60 -1.70 2.38
C ALA A 91 -19.28 -3.01 3.11
N ILE A 92 -18.40 -2.98 4.12
CA ILE A 92 -18.03 -4.17 4.90
C ILE A 92 -19.27 -4.76 5.61
N ALA A 93 -20.13 -3.92 6.20
CA ALA A 93 -21.35 -4.38 6.86
C ALA A 93 -22.35 -4.97 5.84
N LEU A 94 -22.49 -4.33 4.66
CA LEU A 94 -23.37 -4.81 3.59
C LEU A 94 -22.89 -6.15 3.00
N MET A 95 -21.57 -6.45 3.04
CA MET A 95 -21.06 -7.77 2.63
C MET A 95 -21.76 -8.92 3.36
N GLY A 96 -22.10 -8.75 4.64
CA GLY A 96 -22.86 -9.75 5.40
C GLY A 96 -24.30 -9.97 4.91
N ARG A 97 -24.80 -9.17 3.98
CA ARG A 97 -26.17 -9.23 3.44
C ARG A 97 -26.24 -9.52 1.95
N VAL A 98 -25.12 -9.66 1.28
CA VAL A 98 -25.02 -9.97 -0.15
C VAL A 98 -25.71 -11.31 -0.45
N GLN A 99 -26.58 -11.31 -1.48
CA GLN A 99 -27.36 -12.47 -1.93
C GLN A 99 -27.14 -12.81 -3.40
N SER A 100 -26.50 -11.92 -4.17
CA SER A 100 -26.27 -12.11 -5.61
C SER A 100 -24.89 -11.63 -6.04
N GLN A 101 -24.45 -12.12 -7.20
CA GLN A 101 -23.18 -11.66 -7.81
C GLN A 101 -23.16 -10.15 -8.10
N TRP A 102 -24.30 -9.58 -8.51
CA TRP A 102 -24.39 -8.15 -8.83
C TRP A 102 -24.26 -7.29 -7.59
N GLU A 103 -24.86 -7.70 -6.49
CA GLU A 103 -24.67 -7.05 -5.19
C GLU A 103 -23.23 -7.16 -4.73
N LEU A 104 -22.57 -8.29 -4.95
CA LEU A 104 -21.16 -8.48 -4.64
C LEU A 104 -20.28 -7.50 -5.45
N PHE A 105 -20.50 -7.37 -6.75
CA PHE A 105 -19.78 -6.39 -7.57
C PHE A 105 -20.03 -4.95 -7.11
N ALA A 106 -21.26 -4.61 -6.78
CA ALA A 106 -21.62 -3.26 -6.32
C ALA A 106 -21.00 -2.97 -4.94
N VAL A 107 -21.14 -3.88 -3.97
CA VAL A 107 -20.73 -3.67 -2.58
C VAL A 107 -19.23 -3.84 -2.41
N TYR A 108 -18.67 -4.99 -2.81
CA TYR A 108 -17.25 -5.26 -2.66
C TYR A 108 -16.42 -4.55 -3.74
N GLY A 109 -16.82 -4.71 -5.00
CA GLY A 109 -16.07 -4.15 -6.12
C GLY A 109 -16.06 -2.63 -6.11
N VAL A 110 -17.23 -2.01 -6.11
CA VAL A 110 -17.34 -0.56 -6.28
C VAL A 110 -17.31 0.17 -4.94
N LEU A 111 -18.25 -0.12 -4.04
CA LEU A 111 -18.42 0.65 -2.82
C LEU A 111 -17.19 0.56 -1.90
N LEU A 112 -16.71 -0.66 -1.64
CA LEU A 112 -15.52 -0.88 -0.83
C LEU A 112 -14.26 -0.37 -1.55
N GLY A 113 -14.17 -0.56 -2.88
CA GLY A 113 -13.06 -0.05 -3.69
C GLY A 113 -12.89 1.48 -3.58
N LEU A 114 -13.99 2.24 -3.69
CA LEU A 114 -13.99 3.69 -3.50
C LEU A 114 -13.64 4.08 -2.06
N GLY A 115 -14.26 3.42 -1.08
CA GLY A 115 -14.03 3.72 0.34
C GLY A 115 -12.59 3.48 0.75
N THR A 116 -12.02 2.33 0.40
CA THR A 116 -10.64 1.96 0.76
C THR A 116 -9.60 2.83 0.08
N ALA A 117 -9.83 3.34 -1.13
CA ALA A 117 -8.93 4.28 -1.77
C ALA A 117 -8.67 5.51 -0.89
N ALA A 118 -9.71 6.02 -0.21
CA ALA A 118 -9.63 7.21 0.63
C ALA A 118 -9.00 6.97 2.02
N VAL A 119 -8.86 5.72 2.46
CA VAL A 119 -8.22 5.32 3.73
C VAL A 119 -6.99 4.43 3.50
N SER A 120 -6.43 4.46 2.30
CA SER A 120 -5.26 3.67 1.89
C SER A 120 -3.94 4.29 2.36
N VAL A 121 -2.85 3.63 1.98
CA VAL A 121 -1.47 4.07 2.28
C VAL A 121 -1.20 5.50 1.82
N ALA A 122 -1.67 5.91 0.63
CA ALA A 122 -1.39 7.24 0.09
C ALA A 122 -1.97 8.37 0.95
N PRO A 123 -3.29 8.43 1.28
CA PRO A 123 -3.84 9.42 2.20
C PRO A 123 -3.17 9.44 3.57
N VAL A 124 -2.91 8.27 4.16
CA VAL A 124 -2.25 8.17 5.47
C VAL A 124 -0.83 8.71 5.42
N SER A 125 -0.06 8.39 4.37
CA SER A 125 1.30 8.91 4.19
C SER A 125 1.31 10.43 4.00
N VAL A 126 0.34 10.99 3.27
CA VAL A 126 0.16 12.45 3.16
C VAL A 126 -0.16 13.06 4.53
N LEU A 127 -1.03 12.42 5.33
CA LEU A 127 -1.33 12.86 6.69
C LEU A 127 -0.07 12.88 7.55
N MET A 128 0.71 11.79 7.53
CA MET A 128 1.98 11.70 8.28
C MET A 128 2.97 12.78 7.84
N SER A 129 3.12 13.01 6.54
CA SER A 129 4.00 14.04 5.99
C SER A 129 3.62 15.46 6.45
N ARG A 130 2.32 15.76 6.63
CA ARG A 130 1.84 17.06 7.13
C ARG A 130 2.08 17.26 8.63
N TRP A 131 2.05 16.17 9.41
CA TRP A 131 2.23 16.23 10.87
C TRP A 131 3.67 16.04 11.33
N PHE A 132 4.51 15.36 10.55
CA PHE A 132 5.90 15.05 10.84
C PHE A 132 6.83 15.58 9.75
N PRO A 133 7.00 16.90 9.58
CA PRO A 133 7.74 17.49 8.46
C PRO A 133 9.22 17.10 8.44
N THR A 134 9.84 16.80 9.59
CA THR A 134 11.25 16.42 9.71
C THR A 134 11.50 14.91 9.68
N ARG A 135 10.46 14.07 9.93
CA ARG A 135 10.54 12.61 10.00
C ARG A 135 9.41 11.95 9.19
N ARG A 136 9.23 12.42 7.95
CA ARG A 136 8.12 12.01 7.07
C ARG A 136 8.16 10.52 6.75
N GLY A 137 9.36 10.01 6.46
CA GLY A 137 9.57 8.61 6.11
C GLY A 137 9.28 7.68 7.27
N LEU A 138 9.86 7.95 8.44
CA LEU A 138 9.67 7.12 9.63
C LEU A 138 8.20 7.15 10.11
N ALA A 139 7.56 8.32 10.12
CA ALA A 139 6.17 8.43 10.52
C ALA A 139 5.22 7.68 9.55
N ALA A 140 5.46 7.81 8.23
CA ALA A 140 4.70 7.06 7.24
C ALA A 140 4.92 5.55 7.39
N SER A 141 6.17 5.11 7.59
CA SER A 141 6.50 3.70 7.79
C SER A 141 5.84 3.11 9.04
N ALA A 142 5.89 3.84 10.15
CA ALA A 142 5.25 3.42 11.39
C ALA A 142 3.72 3.30 11.24
N ALA A 143 3.08 4.20 10.50
CA ALA A 143 1.66 4.06 10.20
C ALA A 143 1.38 2.87 9.24
N ILE A 144 2.21 2.67 8.21
CA ILE A 144 2.06 1.60 7.21
C ILE A 144 2.29 0.21 7.83
N SER A 145 3.08 0.09 8.89
CA SER A 145 3.24 -1.18 9.62
C SER A 145 1.91 -1.73 10.15
N GLY A 146 0.91 -0.85 10.34
CA GLY A 146 -0.47 -1.24 10.62
C GLY A 146 -1.08 -2.18 9.58
N ASN A 147 -0.69 -2.08 8.29
CA ASN A 147 -1.18 -2.99 7.26
C ASN A 147 -0.82 -4.45 7.54
N GLY A 148 0.46 -4.74 7.78
CA GLY A 148 0.91 -6.12 8.02
C GLY A 148 0.32 -6.70 9.30
N ILE A 149 0.33 -5.91 10.38
CA ILE A 149 -0.21 -6.34 11.68
C ILE A 149 -1.74 -6.51 11.60
N GLY A 150 -2.43 -5.58 10.92
CA GLY A 150 -3.88 -5.64 10.73
C GLY A 150 -4.32 -6.85 9.90
N GLN A 151 -3.59 -7.14 8.81
CA GLN A 151 -3.82 -8.35 8.02
C GLN A 151 -3.71 -9.60 8.89
N LEU A 152 -2.62 -9.75 9.63
CA LEU A 152 -2.40 -10.91 10.49
C LEU A 152 -3.50 -11.05 11.54
N VAL A 153 -3.76 -10.02 12.32
CA VAL A 153 -4.68 -10.07 13.47
C VAL A 153 -6.12 -10.24 13.02
N ILE A 154 -6.57 -9.43 12.04
CA ILE A 154 -7.98 -9.45 11.59
C ILE A 154 -8.29 -10.75 10.86
N ILE A 155 -7.39 -11.27 10.03
CA ILE A 155 -7.62 -12.54 9.34
C ILE A 155 -7.68 -13.70 10.33
N THR A 156 -6.79 -13.73 11.34
CA THR A 156 -6.83 -14.76 12.39
C THR A 156 -8.14 -14.72 13.19
N LEU A 157 -8.58 -13.52 13.58
CA LEU A 157 -9.87 -13.34 14.27
C LEU A 157 -11.05 -13.75 13.40
N MET A 158 -11.05 -13.30 12.13
CA MET A 158 -12.11 -13.68 11.19
C MET A 158 -12.14 -15.18 10.89
N ALA A 159 -10.99 -15.84 10.82
CA ALA A 159 -10.94 -17.31 10.67
C ALA A 159 -11.61 -18.01 11.83
N SER A 160 -11.40 -17.53 13.06
CA SER A 160 -12.06 -18.06 14.27
C SER A 160 -13.58 -17.83 14.25
N PHE A 161 -14.03 -16.65 13.85
CA PHE A 161 -15.45 -16.33 13.74
C PHE A 161 -16.11 -17.08 12.57
N LEU A 162 -15.40 -17.27 11.47
CA LEU A 162 -15.90 -18.02 10.31
C LEU A 162 -16.31 -19.44 10.68
N ALA A 163 -15.48 -20.12 11.48
CA ALA A 163 -15.72 -21.48 11.91
C ALA A 163 -16.97 -21.62 12.81
N THR A 164 -17.32 -20.60 13.56
CA THR A 164 -18.42 -20.65 14.57
C THR A 164 -19.68 -19.90 14.14
N LEU A 165 -19.54 -18.76 13.47
CA LEU A 165 -20.63 -17.82 13.18
C LEU A 165 -20.93 -17.69 11.68
N GLY A 166 -20.14 -18.30 10.82
CA GLY A 166 -20.23 -18.18 9.38
C GLY A 166 -19.75 -16.82 8.83
N TRP A 167 -19.63 -16.74 7.52
CA TRP A 167 -19.02 -15.59 6.84
C TRP A 167 -19.87 -14.30 6.91
N ARG A 168 -21.19 -14.40 6.86
CA ARG A 168 -22.11 -13.25 6.92
C ARG A 168 -21.98 -12.51 8.25
N THR A 169 -22.06 -13.24 9.35
CA THR A 169 -21.93 -12.68 10.70
C THR A 169 -20.52 -12.13 10.94
N SER A 170 -19.49 -12.81 10.44
CA SER A 170 -18.10 -12.34 10.51
C SER A 170 -17.92 -10.98 9.83
N TYR A 171 -18.52 -10.76 8.66
CA TYR A 171 -18.50 -9.46 8.00
C TYR A 171 -19.29 -8.38 8.74
N LEU A 172 -20.44 -8.74 9.34
CA LEU A 172 -21.20 -7.79 10.17
C LEU A 172 -20.40 -7.34 11.40
N ILE A 173 -19.71 -8.27 12.08
CA ILE A 173 -18.83 -7.96 13.22
C ILE A 173 -17.67 -7.08 12.76
N LEU A 174 -17.01 -7.41 11.65
CA LEU A 174 -15.92 -6.61 11.10
C LEU A 174 -16.39 -5.22 10.71
N GLY A 175 -17.56 -5.09 10.06
CA GLY A 175 -18.16 -3.81 9.70
C GLY A 175 -18.51 -2.97 10.92
N ALA A 176 -19.07 -3.57 11.96
CA ALA A 176 -19.37 -2.91 13.23
C ALA A 176 -18.08 -2.44 13.93
N ALA A 177 -17.04 -3.28 14.00
CA ALA A 177 -15.74 -2.92 14.56
C ALA A 177 -15.07 -1.79 13.77
N TYR A 178 -15.11 -1.87 12.44
CA TYR A 178 -14.62 -0.81 11.56
C TYR A 178 -15.36 0.51 11.79
N ALA A 179 -16.68 0.47 11.86
CA ALA A 179 -17.52 1.64 12.14
C ALA A 179 -17.25 2.23 13.53
N ALA A 180 -17.07 1.40 14.53
CA ALA A 180 -16.83 1.85 15.91
C ALA A 180 -15.43 2.44 16.12
N VAL A 181 -14.42 2.00 15.35
CA VAL A 181 -13.02 2.42 15.55
C VAL A 181 -12.59 3.41 14.46
N VAL A 182 -12.67 3.01 13.20
CA VAL A 182 -12.08 3.78 12.09
C VAL A 182 -12.89 5.04 11.78
N VAL A 183 -14.22 4.97 11.80
CA VAL A 183 -15.06 6.12 11.49
C VAL A 183 -14.87 7.25 12.51
N PRO A 184 -14.95 7.04 13.84
CA PRO A 184 -14.67 8.08 14.81
C PRO A 184 -13.24 8.64 14.69
N ILE A 185 -12.25 7.78 14.46
CA ILE A 185 -10.87 8.22 14.24
C ILE A 185 -10.79 9.16 13.04
N ALA A 186 -11.31 8.75 11.88
CA ALA A 186 -11.22 9.52 10.65
C ALA A 186 -12.02 10.83 10.72
N VAL A 187 -13.20 10.82 11.36
CA VAL A 187 -14.10 11.97 11.42
C VAL A 187 -13.79 12.91 12.58
N ALA A 188 -13.42 12.40 13.75
CA ALA A 188 -13.27 13.22 14.96
C ALA A 188 -11.80 13.51 15.32
N VAL A 189 -10.90 12.51 15.12
CA VAL A 189 -9.50 12.60 15.57
C VAL A 189 -8.59 13.14 14.48
N VAL A 190 -8.74 12.71 13.21
CA VAL A 190 -7.89 13.18 12.12
C VAL A 190 -8.05 14.69 11.91
N ARG A 191 -6.93 15.40 11.90
CA ARG A 191 -6.86 16.84 11.58
C ARG A 191 -5.95 17.05 10.40
N SER A 192 -6.38 17.86 9.44
CA SER A 192 -5.68 18.09 8.18
C SER A 192 -4.30 18.73 8.35
N ARG A 193 -4.11 19.55 9.39
CA ARG A 193 -2.86 20.23 9.72
C ARG A 193 -2.72 20.34 11.24
N PRO A 194 -1.47 20.41 11.76
CA PRO A 194 -1.26 20.76 13.15
C PRO A 194 -1.82 22.17 13.43
N PRO A 195 -2.33 22.43 14.66
CA PRO A 195 -2.70 23.79 15.06
C PRO A 195 -1.52 24.70 14.79
N ALA A 196 -1.75 25.83 14.08
CA ALA A 196 -0.71 26.68 13.56
C ALA A 196 0.38 26.99 14.60
N ALA A 197 1.64 26.68 14.26
CA ALA A 197 2.73 27.53 14.74
C ALA A 197 2.46 28.93 14.21
N PRO A 198 2.79 30.02 14.96
CA PRO A 198 2.81 31.34 14.39
C PRO A 198 3.59 31.20 13.07
N GLN A 199 2.96 31.59 11.97
CA GLN A 199 3.61 31.61 10.68
C GLN A 199 4.86 32.48 10.85
N ALA A 200 6.03 31.87 11.00
CA ALA A 200 7.21 32.50 10.49
C ALA A 200 6.91 32.64 9.00
N GLN A 201 6.53 33.84 8.61
CA GLN A 201 6.50 34.30 7.25
C GLN A 201 7.95 34.30 6.76
N THR A 202 8.52 33.17 6.53
CA THR A 202 9.59 33.04 5.57
C THR A 202 8.86 33.25 4.24
N PRO A 203 9.18 34.32 3.50
CA PRO A 203 8.74 34.40 2.13
C PRO A 203 9.28 33.14 1.48
N SER A 204 8.43 32.15 1.28
CA SER A 204 8.71 31.10 0.34
C SER A 204 8.90 31.85 -0.98
N SER A 205 10.12 31.90 -1.47
CA SER A 205 10.41 32.04 -2.88
C SER A 205 9.92 30.76 -3.56
N ALA A 206 8.64 30.45 -3.34
CA ALA A 206 7.94 29.42 -4.07
C ALA A 206 7.81 29.97 -5.48
N GLU A 207 8.61 29.43 -6.38
CA GLU A 207 8.26 29.47 -7.80
C GLU A 207 6.78 29.09 -7.90
N PRO A 208 6.02 29.78 -8.79
CA PRO A 208 4.58 29.57 -8.90
C PRO A 208 4.30 28.09 -9.04
N SER A 209 3.39 27.58 -8.22
CA SER A 209 2.93 26.18 -8.23
C SER A 209 2.77 25.71 -9.66
N SER A 210 3.68 24.84 -10.13
CA SER A 210 3.70 24.34 -11.50
C SER A 210 2.31 23.73 -11.80
N ALA A 211 1.72 24.08 -12.95
CA ALA A 211 0.43 23.51 -13.33
C ALA A 211 0.53 21.97 -13.33
N MET A 212 -0.55 21.22 -13.04
CA MET A 212 -0.50 19.74 -13.11
C MET A 212 0.02 19.26 -14.47
N GLY A 213 -0.23 20.03 -15.54
CA GLY A 213 0.36 19.78 -16.85
C GLY A 213 1.89 19.77 -16.85
N ASP A 214 2.52 20.65 -16.06
CA ASP A 214 3.98 20.69 -15.95
C ASP A 214 4.54 19.49 -15.20
N VAL A 215 3.83 19.05 -14.15
CA VAL A 215 4.17 17.83 -13.42
C VAL A 215 4.14 16.63 -14.37
N LEU A 216 3.06 16.46 -15.12
CA LEU A 216 2.90 15.33 -16.05
C LEU A 216 3.85 15.39 -17.27
N ARG A 217 4.35 16.58 -17.63
CA ARG A 217 5.37 16.76 -18.67
C ARG A 217 6.79 16.58 -18.14
N SER A 218 6.99 16.59 -16.84
CA SER A 218 8.33 16.50 -16.24
C SER A 218 8.92 15.10 -16.40
N ARG A 219 10.22 15.05 -16.73
CA ARG A 219 10.98 13.79 -16.76
C ARG A 219 10.94 13.06 -15.40
N SER A 220 10.98 13.82 -14.31
CA SER A 220 10.97 13.26 -12.95
C SER A 220 9.69 12.51 -12.65
N PHE A 221 8.52 12.95 -13.14
CA PHE A 221 7.25 12.24 -12.98
C PHE A 221 7.29 10.87 -13.67
N TRP A 222 7.77 10.80 -14.90
CA TRP A 222 7.82 9.55 -15.65
C TRP A 222 8.86 8.57 -15.13
N LEU A 223 10.01 9.07 -14.64
CA LEU A 223 10.97 8.23 -13.93
C LEU A 223 10.36 7.65 -12.63
N LEU A 224 9.66 8.50 -11.87
CA LEU A 224 8.95 8.06 -10.66
C LEU A 224 7.84 7.05 -11.00
N ALA A 225 7.06 7.30 -12.05
CA ALA A 225 6.05 6.39 -12.53
C ALA A 225 6.65 5.04 -12.97
N ALA A 226 7.77 5.06 -13.71
CA ALA A 226 8.44 3.85 -14.16
C ALA A 226 8.97 2.98 -13.01
N LEU A 227 9.62 3.60 -12.01
CA LEU A 227 10.10 2.85 -10.85
C LEU A 227 8.94 2.24 -10.03
N PHE A 228 7.83 2.99 -9.83
CA PHE A 228 6.68 2.46 -9.10
C PHE A 228 5.86 1.46 -9.92
N ALA A 229 5.85 1.57 -11.26
CA ALA A 229 5.31 0.53 -12.13
C ALA A 229 6.12 -0.77 -12.02
N ALA A 230 7.46 -0.68 -12.10
CA ALA A 230 8.32 -1.84 -11.92
C ALA A 230 8.14 -2.48 -10.54
N CYS A 231 8.07 -1.65 -9.49
CA CYS A 231 7.81 -2.13 -8.12
C CYS A 231 6.47 -2.85 -8.02
N GLY A 232 5.38 -2.24 -8.50
CA GLY A 232 4.04 -2.81 -8.44
C GLY A 232 3.93 -4.13 -9.19
N ALA A 233 4.47 -4.21 -10.40
CA ALA A 233 4.49 -5.44 -11.19
C ALA A 233 5.17 -6.59 -10.44
N GLN A 234 6.33 -6.34 -9.84
CA GLN A 234 7.06 -7.32 -9.04
C GLN A 234 6.32 -7.71 -7.77
N ASP A 235 5.74 -6.73 -7.04
CA ASP A 235 5.07 -6.99 -5.77
C ASP A 235 3.85 -7.89 -5.95
N PHE A 236 3.03 -7.63 -6.95
CA PHE A 236 1.84 -8.47 -7.20
C PHE A 236 2.21 -9.79 -7.85
N PHE A 237 3.23 -9.83 -8.72
CA PHE A 237 3.77 -11.08 -9.25
C PHE A 237 4.22 -12.01 -8.10
N MET A 238 5.08 -11.53 -7.21
CA MET A 238 5.56 -12.34 -6.09
C MET A 238 4.42 -12.73 -5.14
N ALA A 239 3.55 -11.80 -4.77
CA ALA A 239 2.45 -12.09 -3.87
C ALA A 239 1.46 -13.13 -4.42
N THR A 240 1.31 -13.21 -5.74
CA THR A 240 0.37 -14.12 -6.39
C THR A 240 0.99 -15.49 -6.65
N HIS A 241 2.27 -15.53 -7.06
CA HIS A 241 2.85 -16.75 -7.62
C HIS A 241 3.87 -17.46 -6.73
N ILE A 242 4.42 -16.81 -5.70
CA ILE A 242 5.50 -17.40 -4.89
C ILE A 242 5.10 -18.71 -4.19
N VAL A 243 3.84 -18.82 -3.76
CA VAL A 243 3.34 -20.03 -3.08
C VAL A 243 3.20 -21.19 -4.08
N ALA A 244 2.56 -20.92 -5.22
CA ALA A 244 2.41 -21.91 -6.30
C ALA A 244 3.79 -22.34 -6.82
N PHE A 245 4.68 -21.41 -7.10
CA PHE A 245 6.06 -21.71 -7.50
C PHE A 245 6.79 -22.59 -6.49
N ALA A 246 6.68 -22.29 -5.19
CA ALA A 246 7.31 -23.11 -4.16
C ALA A 246 6.75 -24.54 -4.14
N GLN A 247 5.44 -24.70 -4.28
CA GLN A 247 4.78 -26.00 -4.35
C GLN A 247 5.20 -26.79 -5.60
N ASP A 248 5.30 -26.13 -6.77
CA ASP A 248 5.77 -26.75 -8.01
C ASP A 248 7.21 -27.27 -7.90
N GLN A 249 8.03 -26.63 -7.06
CA GLN A 249 9.41 -27.06 -6.74
C GLN A 249 9.47 -28.08 -5.58
N GLY A 250 8.34 -28.63 -5.15
CA GLY A 250 8.29 -29.68 -4.11
C GLY A 250 8.42 -29.18 -2.67
N VAL A 251 8.29 -27.88 -2.43
CA VAL A 251 8.16 -27.32 -1.07
C VAL A 251 6.84 -27.77 -0.46
N SER A 252 6.87 -28.27 0.78
CA SER A 252 5.65 -28.72 1.45
C SER A 252 4.59 -27.62 1.56
N ASP A 253 3.30 -27.96 1.45
CA ASP A 253 2.18 -27.02 1.47
C ASP A 253 2.18 -26.11 2.71
N LEU A 254 2.53 -26.68 3.87
CA LEU A 254 2.65 -25.93 5.12
C LEU A 254 3.75 -24.86 5.04
N LEU A 255 4.92 -25.20 4.51
CA LEU A 255 6.03 -24.25 4.38
C LEU A 255 5.73 -23.23 3.28
N ALA A 256 5.20 -23.65 2.14
CA ALA A 256 4.82 -22.76 1.04
C ALA A 256 3.76 -21.73 1.47
N GLY A 257 2.75 -22.15 2.22
CA GLY A 257 1.75 -21.24 2.79
C GLY A 257 2.35 -20.25 3.81
N ASN A 258 3.30 -20.70 4.63
CA ASN A 258 3.99 -19.84 5.60
C ASN A 258 4.97 -18.86 4.96
N ILE A 259 5.50 -19.13 3.78
CA ILE A 259 6.39 -18.21 3.05
C ILE A 259 5.77 -16.81 2.92
N LEU A 260 4.49 -16.74 2.52
CA LEU A 260 3.80 -15.45 2.35
C LEU A 260 3.61 -14.70 3.69
N ALA A 261 3.36 -15.43 4.77
CA ALA A 261 3.27 -14.85 6.10
C ALA A 261 4.63 -14.30 6.58
N PHE A 262 5.72 -15.05 6.37
CA PHE A 262 7.07 -14.58 6.69
C PHE A 262 7.50 -13.39 5.83
N MET A 263 7.15 -13.35 4.54
CA MET A 263 7.35 -12.17 3.70
C MET A 263 6.71 -10.92 4.32
N GLY A 264 5.48 -11.04 4.83
CA GLY A 264 4.79 -9.94 5.51
C GLY A 264 5.52 -9.48 6.78
N LEU A 265 6.01 -10.43 7.59
CA LEU A 265 6.76 -10.13 8.81
C LEU A 265 8.09 -9.42 8.52
N PHE A 266 8.87 -9.91 7.55
CA PHE A 266 10.12 -9.26 7.13
C PHE A 266 9.86 -7.89 6.50
N GLY A 267 8.71 -7.71 5.85
CA GLY A 267 8.27 -6.43 5.30
C GLY A 267 8.12 -5.33 6.37
N LEU A 268 7.77 -5.69 7.62
CA LEU A 268 7.73 -4.73 8.73
C LEU A 268 9.12 -4.14 9.02
N ALA A 269 10.15 -4.98 9.03
CA ALA A 269 11.53 -4.50 9.21
C ALA A 269 11.97 -3.62 8.04
N GLY A 270 11.66 -4.05 6.80
CA GLY A 270 11.99 -3.30 5.59
C GLY A 270 11.34 -1.92 5.52
N VAL A 271 10.03 -1.83 5.80
CA VAL A 271 9.33 -0.55 5.76
C VAL A 271 9.83 0.45 6.80
N LEU A 272 10.15 -0.02 8.01
CA LEU A 272 10.69 0.84 9.07
C LEU A 272 12.11 1.32 8.73
N LEU A 273 12.96 0.42 8.22
CA LEU A 273 14.30 0.80 7.76
C LEU A 273 14.23 1.80 6.61
N ALA A 274 13.33 1.59 5.64
CA ALA A 274 13.16 2.51 4.51
C ALA A 274 12.79 3.92 4.98
N GLY A 275 11.87 4.04 5.93
CA GLY A 275 11.49 5.33 6.49
C GLY A 275 12.64 6.03 7.23
N PHE A 276 13.37 5.29 8.04
CA PHE A 276 14.55 5.81 8.74
C PHE A 276 15.64 6.28 7.76
N LEU A 277 15.96 5.47 6.76
CA LEU A 277 16.95 5.82 5.74
C LEU A 277 16.48 7.00 4.87
N ALA A 278 15.20 7.10 4.58
CA ALA A 278 14.65 8.20 3.79
C ALA A 278 14.77 9.54 4.53
N ASP A 279 14.51 9.55 5.83
CA ASP A 279 14.65 10.77 6.64
C ASP A 279 16.12 11.18 6.78
N ALA A 280 17.05 10.23 6.84
CA ALA A 280 18.50 10.50 6.97
C ALA A 280 19.17 10.85 5.63
N HIS A 281 18.79 10.19 4.54
CA HIS A 281 19.55 10.22 3.27
C HIS A 281 18.74 10.57 2.03
N GLY A 282 17.41 10.80 2.16
CA GLY A 282 16.48 10.95 1.04
C GLY A 282 15.93 9.60 0.58
N ALA A 283 14.89 9.65 -0.26
CA ALA A 283 14.16 8.46 -0.69
C ALA A 283 14.91 7.61 -1.73
N SER A 284 15.81 8.21 -2.52
CA SER A 284 16.55 7.50 -3.58
C SER A 284 17.42 6.38 -3.06
N LYS A 285 18.14 6.58 -1.94
CA LYS A 285 19.05 5.54 -1.40
C LYS A 285 18.32 4.27 -0.94
N PRO A 286 17.27 4.33 -0.08
CA PRO A 286 16.53 3.13 0.29
C PRO A 286 15.81 2.49 -0.89
N THR A 287 15.34 3.27 -1.87
CA THR A 287 14.74 2.74 -3.09
C THR A 287 15.76 2.00 -3.95
N LEU A 288 16.96 2.55 -4.11
CA LEU A 288 18.04 1.88 -4.84
C LEU A 288 18.46 0.58 -4.14
N LEU A 289 18.59 0.57 -2.80
CA LEU A 289 18.84 -0.63 -2.02
C LEU A 289 17.76 -1.70 -2.28
N CYS A 290 16.49 -1.31 -2.27
CA CYS A 290 15.37 -2.19 -2.59
C CYS A 290 15.56 -2.86 -3.96
N PHE A 291 15.82 -2.08 -5.02
CA PHE A 291 15.97 -2.63 -6.36
C PHE A 291 17.26 -3.43 -6.55
N VAL A 292 18.37 -3.07 -5.90
CA VAL A 292 19.61 -3.85 -5.93
C VAL A 292 19.39 -5.24 -5.31
N LEU A 293 18.69 -5.32 -4.18
CA LEU A 293 18.32 -6.61 -3.58
C LEU A 293 17.41 -7.42 -4.53
N ARG A 294 16.43 -6.78 -5.17
CA ARG A 294 15.52 -7.43 -6.13
C ARG A 294 16.25 -7.90 -7.38
N ILE A 295 17.23 -7.16 -7.90
CA ILE A 295 18.11 -7.61 -8.99
C ILE A 295 18.82 -8.91 -8.57
N GLY A 296 19.41 -8.95 -7.38
CA GLY A 296 20.05 -10.16 -6.85
C GLY A 296 19.09 -11.35 -6.75
N ILE A 297 17.90 -11.13 -6.21
CA ILE A 297 16.85 -12.16 -6.05
C ILE A 297 16.42 -12.72 -7.41
N PHE A 298 16.05 -11.85 -8.36
CA PHE A 298 15.51 -12.29 -9.64
C PHE A 298 16.59 -12.85 -10.59
N ALA A 299 17.85 -12.51 -10.37
CA ALA A 299 18.98 -13.17 -11.06
C ALA A 299 19.31 -14.54 -10.46
N TYR A 300 19.08 -14.72 -9.16
CA TYR A 300 19.43 -15.93 -8.42
C TYR A 300 18.40 -17.06 -8.59
N ILE A 301 17.09 -16.74 -8.45
CA ILE A 301 16.04 -17.75 -8.36
C ILE A 301 15.88 -18.64 -9.60
N PRO A 302 16.10 -18.19 -10.85
CA PRO A 302 16.05 -19.09 -12.01
C PRO A 302 17.17 -20.15 -12.01
N LEU A 303 18.24 -19.91 -11.27
CA LEU A 303 19.42 -20.80 -11.23
C LEU A 303 19.37 -21.78 -10.04
N PHE A 304 18.70 -21.40 -8.94
CA PHE A 304 18.67 -22.14 -7.69
C PHE A 304 17.24 -22.21 -7.15
N GLN A 305 16.58 -23.35 -7.37
CA GLN A 305 15.14 -23.54 -7.05
C GLN A 305 14.93 -24.60 -5.95
N ASP A 306 15.97 -24.90 -5.17
CA ASP A 306 15.87 -25.76 -4.00
C ASP A 306 15.13 -25.04 -2.84
N THR A 307 14.54 -25.80 -1.94
CA THR A 307 13.74 -25.28 -0.83
C THR A 307 14.45 -24.18 -0.01
N PRO A 308 15.71 -24.32 0.43
CA PRO A 308 16.42 -23.25 1.12
C PRO A 308 16.56 -21.98 0.31
N SER A 309 16.85 -22.08 -0.99
CA SER A 309 16.96 -20.93 -1.90
C SER A 309 15.62 -20.19 -2.06
N ILE A 310 14.53 -20.91 -2.26
CA ILE A 310 13.17 -20.34 -2.36
C ILE A 310 12.82 -19.61 -1.07
N VAL A 311 13.05 -20.20 0.08
CA VAL A 311 12.78 -19.56 1.38
C VAL A 311 13.64 -18.31 1.56
N ALA A 312 14.94 -18.37 1.29
CA ALA A 312 15.84 -17.23 1.39
C ALA A 312 15.41 -16.07 0.48
N VAL A 313 15.11 -16.37 -0.79
CA VAL A 313 14.56 -15.41 -1.76
C VAL A 313 13.28 -14.77 -1.25
N ALA A 314 12.35 -15.55 -0.76
CA ALA A 314 11.07 -15.05 -0.26
C ALA A 314 11.25 -14.14 0.96
N LEU A 315 12.14 -14.45 1.89
CA LEU A 315 12.43 -13.62 3.05
C LEU A 315 13.10 -12.30 2.67
N ILE A 316 14.09 -12.33 1.77
CA ILE A 316 14.77 -11.12 1.29
C ILE A 316 13.80 -10.29 0.45
N TYR A 317 12.97 -10.92 -0.38
CA TYR A 317 11.92 -10.20 -1.12
C TYR A 317 10.91 -9.59 -0.16
N GLY A 318 10.46 -10.34 0.84
CA GLY A 318 9.55 -9.88 1.88
C GLY A 318 10.07 -8.61 2.56
N PHE A 319 11.37 -8.58 2.90
CA PHE A 319 12.00 -7.38 3.44
C PHE A 319 11.87 -6.16 2.50
N THR A 320 11.96 -6.35 1.18
CA THR A 320 11.81 -5.27 0.19
C THR A 320 10.36 -4.94 -0.15
N PHE A 321 9.40 -5.80 0.16
CA PHE A 321 8.03 -5.80 -0.33
C PHE A 321 7.27 -4.48 -0.07
N THR A 322 7.41 -3.92 1.12
CA THR A 322 6.75 -2.67 1.50
C THR A 322 7.70 -1.48 1.63
N MET A 323 8.99 -1.64 1.32
CA MET A 323 10.00 -0.58 1.47
C MET A 323 9.67 0.69 0.69
N THR A 324 9.12 0.58 -0.50
CA THR A 324 8.83 1.72 -1.38
C THR A 324 7.55 2.47 -0.98
N ALA A 325 6.66 1.86 -0.20
CA ALA A 325 5.37 2.43 0.15
C ALA A 325 5.45 3.81 0.87
N PRO A 326 6.27 4.02 1.92
CA PRO A 326 6.44 5.33 2.54
C PRO A 326 7.21 6.31 1.66
N LEU A 327 8.02 5.81 0.71
CA LEU A 327 8.91 6.62 -0.11
C LEU A 327 8.15 7.41 -1.18
N THR A 328 6.95 6.96 -1.59
CA THR A 328 6.10 7.67 -2.57
C THR A 328 5.85 9.11 -2.15
N VAL A 329 5.43 9.32 -0.90
CA VAL A 329 5.13 10.66 -0.39
C VAL A 329 6.39 11.50 -0.18
N VAL A 330 7.51 10.86 0.17
CA VAL A 330 8.79 11.53 0.31
C VAL A 330 9.29 12.03 -1.06
N PHE A 331 9.28 11.17 -2.08
CA PHE A 331 9.60 11.56 -3.46
C PHE A 331 8.70 12.68 -3.97
N ALA A 332 7.37 12.50 -3.84
CA ALA A 332 6.41 13.49 -4.30
C ALA A 332 6.65 14.85 -3.64
N GLY A 333 6.91 14.87 -2.33
CA GLY A 333 7.19 16.08 -1.58
C GLY A 333 8.53 16.73 -1.95
N ASN A 334 9.60 15.94 -2.14
CA ASN A 334 10.93 16.43 -2.44
C ASN A 334 11.06 16.95 -3.89
N ILE A 335 10.33 16.34 -4.83
CA ILE A 335 10.44 16.67 -6.27
C ILE A 335 9.40 17.73 -6.68
N PHE A 336 8.14 17.58 -6.23
CA PHE A 336 7.00 18.39 -6.70
C PHE A 336 6.44 19.35 -5.66
N GLY A 337 6.99 19.32 -4.43
CA GLY A 337 6.52 20.15 -3.33
C GLY A 337 5.29 19.59 -2.62
N THR A 338 4.82 20.34 -1.61
CA THR A 338 3.78 19.84 -0.68
C THR A 338 2.36 20.22 -1.09
N GLU A 339 2.18 21.13 -2.05
CA GLU A 339 0.85 21.65 -2.43
C GLU A 339 -0.01 20.59 -3.15
N ARG A 340 0.62 19.74 -3.96
CA ARG A 340 -0.04 18.70 -4.77
C ARG A 340 0.33 17.28 -4.34
N LEU A 341 0.77 17.15 -3.10
CA LEU A 341 1.28 15.90 -2.55
C LEU A 341 0.28 14.74 -2.67
N GLY A 342 -0.99 15.01 -2.40
CA GLY A 342 -2.06 14.02 -2.50
C GLY A 342 -2.29 13.57 -3.94
N THR A 343 -2.42 14.51 -4.88
CA THR A 343 -2.68 14.21 -6.30
C THR A 343 -1.52 13.42 -6.92
N VAL A 344 -0.28 13.86 -6.69
CA VAL A 344 0.91 13.17 -7.24
C VAL A 344 1.06 11.78 -6.63
N SER A 345 0.94 11.66 -5.30
CA SER A 345 1.00 10.35 -4.63
C SER A 345 -0.12 9.43 -5.08
N GLY A 346 -1.33 9.96 -5.30
CA GLY A 346 -2.46 9.20 -5.83
C GLY A 346 -2.20 8.66 -7.23
N LEU A 347 -1.65 9.48 -8.14
CA LEU A 347 -1.29 9.07 -9.51
C LEU A 347 -0.21 7.97 -9.50
N ILE A 348 0.83 8.14 -8.70
CA ILE A 348 1.92 7.15 -8.60
C ILE A 348 1.41 5.83 -8.01
N ASN A 349 0.55 5.89 -6.98
CA ASN A 349 -0.05 4.67 -6.43
C ASN A 349 -1.02 3.99 -7.41
N MET A 350 -1.74 4.76 -8.24
CA MET A 350 -2.55 4.19 -9.33
C MET A 350 -1.66 3.43 -10.32
N VAL A 351 -0.54 4.02 -10.76
CA VAL A 351 0.43 3.38 -11.65
C VAL A 351 0.96 2.08 -11.03
N HIS A 352 1.34 2.12 -9.76
CA HIS A 352 1.80 0.93 -9.02
C HIS A 352 0.73 -0.18 -9.01
N GLN A 353 -0.53 0.13 -8.72
CA GLN A 353 -1.63 -0.84 -8.67
C GLN A 353 -1.94 -1.44 -10.05
N VAL A 354 -2.02 -0.60 -11.10
CA VAL A 354 -2.29 -1.05 -12.48
C VAL A 354 -1.16 -1.96 -12.97
N ALA A 355 0.09 -1.52 -12.81
CA ALA A 355 1.26 -2.33 -13.18
C ALA A 355 1.33 -3.62 -12.36
N GLY A 356 0.89 -3.57 -11.10
CA GLY A 356 0.78 -4.75 -10.24
C GLY A 356 -0.17 -5.80 -10.82
N GLY A 357 -1.38 -5.40 -11.21
CA GLY A 357 -2.32 -6.30 -11.88
C GLY A 357 -1.74 -6.92 -13.16
N LEU A 358 -1.05 -6.11 -13.97
CA LEU A 358 -0.36 -6.61 -15.17
C LEU A 358 0.76 -7.60 -14.84
N GLY A 359 1.52 -7.37 -13.77
CA GLY A 359 2.57 -8.27 -13.31
C GLY A 359 2.05 -9.64 -12.89
N ALA A 360 0.92 -9.66 -12.16
CA ALA A 360 0.26 -10.92 -11.78
C ALA A 360 -0.25 -11.69 -13.00
N VAL A 361 -0.91 -11.00 -13.96
CA VAL A 361 -1.40 -11.63 -15.19
C VAL A 361 -0.25 -12.15 -16.06
N LEU A 362 0.85 -11.39 -16.15
CA LEU A 362 2.04 -11.78 -16.90
C LEU A 362 2.65 -13.07 -16.32
N GLY A 363 2.73 -13.20 -14.99
CA GLY A 363 3.22 -14.42 -14.36
C GLY A 363 2.39 -15.64 -14.71
N ALA A 364 1.05 -15.53 -14.65
CA ALA A 364 0.12 -16.58 -15.04
C ALA A 364 0.27 -16.94 -16.53
N ALA A 365 0.27 -15.95 -17.43
CA ALA A 365 0.38 -16.18 -18.87
C ALA A 365 1.71 -16.85 -19.28
N VAL A 366 2.81 -16.49 -18.62
CA VAL A 366 4.12 -17.13 -18.84
C VAL A 366 4.08 -18.59 -18.39
N PHE A 367 3.49 -18.86 -17.22
CA PHE A 367 3.36 -20.20 -16.70
C PHE A 367 2.48 -21.07 -17.61
N ASP A 368 1.32 -20.58 -18.03
CA ASP A 368 0.41 -21.29 -18.95
C ASP A 368 1.08 -21.62 -20.30
N TRP A 369 2.02 -20.77 -20.75
CA TRP A 369 2.74 -20.96 -22.01
C TRP A 369 3.95 -21.90 -21.89
N ARG A 370 4.67 -21.91 -20.76
CA ARG A 370 5.97 -22.58 -20.62
C ARG A 370 6.02 -23.65 -19.53
N ASP A 371 4.96 -23.77 -18.75
CA ASP A 371 4.91 -24.62 -17.54
C ASP A 371 6.08 -24.35 -16.57
N SER A 372 6.55 -23.09 -16.57
CA SER A 372 7.68 -22.60 -15.75
C SER A 372 7.58 -21.11 -15.52
N TYR A 373 8.07 -20.65 -14.35
CA TYR A 373 8.20 -19.23 -13.99
C TYR A 373 9.53 -18.59 -14.41
N ASP A 374 10.49 -19.31 -15.00
CA ASP A 374 11.84 -18.81 -15.27
C ASP A 374 11.85 -17.54 -16.12
N ILE A 375 11.06 -17.52 -17.21
CA ILE A 375 10.93 -16.33 -18.06
C ILE A 375 10.29 -15.18 -17.29
N ALA A 376 9.29 -15.45 -16.42
CA ALA A 376 8.68 -14.44 -15.61
C ALA A 376 9.70 -13.81 -14.63
N PHE A 377 10.56 -14.61 -13.99
CA PHE A 377 11.63 -14.10 -13.15
C PHE A 377 12.64 -13.24 -13.93
N VAL A 378 13.01 -13.65 -15.15
CA VAL A 378 13.90 -12.85 -16.03
C VAL A 378 13.24 -11.51 -16.41
N LEU A 379 11.94 -11.49 -16.69
CA LEU A 379 11.19 -10.25 -16.94
C LEU A 379 11.15 -9.36 -15.68
N MET A 380 10.96 -9.95 -14.49
CA MET A 380 11.02 -9.21 -13.22
C MET A 380 12.43 -8.67 -12.95
N LEU A 381 13.49 -9.40 -13.33
CA LEU A 381 14.87 -8.91 -13.31
C LEU A 381 15.02 -7.66 -14.19
N GLY A 382 14.52 -7.70 -15.41
CA GLY A 382 14.51 -6.54 -16.31
C GLY A 382 13.81 -5.33 -15.70
N LEU A 383 12.65 -5.54 -15.09
CA LEU A 383 11.92 -4.49 -14.37
C LEU A 383 12.69 -3.96 -13.14
N ALA A 384 13.41 -4.83 -12.41
CA ALA A 384 14.26 -4.39 -11.30
C ALA A 384 15.38 -3.47 -11.77
N ILE A 385 16.03 -3.80 -12.89
CA ILE A 385 17.06 -2.96 -13.52
C ILE A 385 16.47 -1.61 -13.96
N VAL A 386 15.29 -1.61 -14.59
CA VAL A 386 14.57 -0.36 -14.97
C VAL A 386 14.26 0.47 -13.72
N GLY A 387 13.77 -0.13 -12.64
CA GLY A 387 13.50 0.56 -11.39
C GLY A 387 14.75 1.16 -10.74
N ALA A 388 15.85 0.41 -10.72
CA ALA A 388 17.15 0.90 -10.24
C ALA A 388 17.68 2.06 -11.08
N ALA A 389 17.64 1.94 -12.42
CA ALA A 389 18.07 2.99 -13.35
C ALA A 389 17.20 4.24 -13.22
N ALA A 390 15.87 4.09 -13.16
CA ALA A 390 14.96 5.20 -12.95
C ALA A 390 15.26 5.92 -11.62
N THR A 391 15.51 5.16 -10.54
CA THR A 391 15.88 5.71 -9.23
C THR A 391 17.20 6.48 -9.28
N ALA A 392 18.22 5.94 -9.96
CA ALA A 392 19.53 6.59 -10.09
C ALA A 392 19.48 7.88 -10.90
N LEU A 393 18.55 7.97 -11.86
CA LEU A 393 18.34 9.15 -12.71
C LEU A 393 17.43 10.22 -12.06
N LEU A 394 16.75 9.89 -10.94
CA LEU A 394 15.94 10.85 -10.20
C LEU A 394 16.83 11.81 -9.41
N SER A 395 16.61 13.11 -9.62
CA SER A 395 17.24 14.15 -8.83
C SER A 395 16.29 14.64 -7.74
N GLU A 396 16.57 14.30 -6.50
CA GLU A 396 15.86 14.85 -5.35
C GLU A 396 16.43 16.22 -4.99
N ARG A 397 15.60 17.28 -5.07
CA ARG A 397 15.94 18.56 -4.42
C ARG A 397 15.71 18.40 -2.92
N ARG A 398 16.77 18.35 -2.11
CA ARG A 398 16.62 18.46 -0.65
C ARG A 398 15.99 19.81 -0.35
N LEU A 399 14.80 19.82 0.27
CA LEU A 399 14.25 21.06 0.81
C LEU A 399 15.26 21.63 1.79
N ALA A 400 15.68 22.89 1.55
CA ALA A 400 16.73 23.58 2.28
C ALA A 400 16.34 23.77 3.77
N GLY A 401 16.51 22.76 4.57
CA GLY A 401 16.22 22.70 6.01
C GLY A 401 17.07 21.68 6.75
N ASP A 402 17.59 20.65 6.04
CA ASP A 402 18.25 19.49 6.68
C ASP A 402 19.78 19.59 6.82
N SER A 403 20.39 20.74 6.50
CA SER A 403 21.84 20.87 6.59
C SER A 403 22.39 21.22 7.99
N LYS A 404 21.54 21.25 9.04
CA LYS A 404 21.94 21.66 10.41
C LYS A 404 21.86 20.56 11.48
N LEU A 405 21.86 19.29 11.08
CA LEU A 405 22.05 18.17 12.01
C LEU A 405 23.21 17.30 11.52
N LYS A 406 24.41 17.80 11.68
CA LYS A 406 25.65 17.00 11.80
C LYS A 406 26.15 17.15 13.22
#